data_24c9544cc959bb701f3c2683ce2b3606
#
_entry.id   24c9544cc959bb701f3c2683ce2b3606
#
_cell.length_a   1.000
_cell.length_b   1.000
_cell.length_c   1.000
_cell.angle_alpha   90.00
_cell.angle_beta   90.00
_cell.angle_gamma   90.00
#
_symmetry.space_group_name_H-M   'P 1'
#
loop_
_entity.id
_entity.type
_entity.pdbx_description
1 polymer ?
#
loop_
_entity_poly.entity_id
_entity_poly.type
_entity_poly.pdbx_seq_one_letter_code
_entity_poly.pdbx_strand_id
1 'polypeptide(L)'
;FNTVRGPLTGWMAADSSYTNKGTDVVLVEVDDEAWRLVPEEWPYPRGSIWARVIRNLYKAGAKVIVFDIQFDSPENRSEIYKDLIETTTADYILNQVPSLRDSIEADNILKSLPMLIPRHGDDMLGEAVAEAQMFGTKVIMPAKMVTEPTSVPPQYIAYPVKQVMDAKPELGLINDQMDLDGFSRRYSLFDIMEHEPNKYCLLYTSPS
;
A
#
# COMPACT_ATOMS: atom_id res chain seq x y z
N PHE A 1 -12.71 -8.89 -11.79
CA PHE A 1 -12.80 -7.45 -11.54
C PHE A 1 -14.16 -6.98 -12.05
N ASN A 2 -15.10 -6.78 -11.14
CA ASN A 2 -16.36 -6.13 -11.49
C ASN A 2 -16.06 -4.64 -11.64
N THR A 3 -16.23 -4.12 -12.83
CA THR A 3 -16.22 -2.69 -13.08
C THR A 3 -17.46 -2.13 -12.44
N VAL A 4 -17.35 -1.56 -11.24
CA VAL A 4 -18.49 -0.89 -10.62
C VAL A 4 -18.78 0.35 -11.42
N ARG A 5 -19.95 0.39 -11.97
CA ARG A 5 -20.46 1.52 -12.77
C ARG A 5 -20.59 2.73 -11.84
N GLY A 6 -19.79 3.74 -12.07
CA GLY A 6 -19.91 5.08 -11.58
C GLY A 6 -20.27 5.22 -10.09
N PRO A 7 -19.29 5.38 -9.23
CA PRO A 7 -19.45 5.26 -7.78
C PRO A 7 -20.33 6.34 -7.13
N LEU A 8 -20.38 7.50 -7.71
CA LEU A 8 -21.20 8.61 -7.20
C LEU A 8 -22.68 8.49 -7.58
N THR A 9 -23.06 7.44 -8.28
CA THR A 9 -24.39 7.31 -8.87
C THR A 9 -25.24 6.21 -8.26
N GLY A 10 -24.81 5.53 -7.20
CA GLY A 10 -25.56 4.43 -6.63
C GLY A 10 -27.01 4.79 -6.31
N TRP A 11 -27.27 5.98 -5.82
CA TRP A 11 -28.62 6.53 -5.60
C TRP A 11 -29.10 7.47 -6.71
N MET A 12 -28.22 7.91 -7.62
CA MET A 12 -28.53 8.72 -8.80
C MET A 12 -28.66 7.88 -10.08
N ALA A 13 -28.45 6.57 -9.98
CA ALA A 13 -28.50 5.66 -11.13
C ALA A 13 -29.89 5.52 -11.80
N ALA A 14 -30.90 6.18 -11.27
CA ALA A 14 -32.21 6.27 -11.91
C ALA A 14 -32.26 7.26 -13.05
N ASP A 15 -31.27 8.14 -13.23
CA ASP A 15 -31.22 9.10 -14.31
C ASP A 15 -30.32 8.62 -15.45
N SER A 16 -30.93 8.10 -16.50
CA SER A 16 -30.23 7.58 -17.68
C SER A 16 -29.37 8.61 -18.40
N SER A 17 -29.56 9.91 -18.12
CA SER A 17 -28.75 10.99 -18.69
C SER A 17 -27.31 11.02 -18.13
N TYR A 18 -27.09 10.42 -16.95
CA TYR A 18 -25.77 10.32 -16.32
C TYR A 18 -24.98 9.08 -16.75
N THR A 19 -25.63 8.12 -17.38
CA THR A 19 -25.07 6.78 -17.57
C THR A 19 -23.96 6.67 -18.60
N ASN A 20 -23.60 7.70 -19.36
CA ASN A 20 -22.59 7.53 -20.40
C ASN A 20 -21.83 8.80 -20.84
N LYS A 21 -21.88 9.85 -20.10
CA LYS A 21 -21.04 11.03 -20.40
C LYS A 21 -19.79 11.02 -19.48
N GLY A 22 -18.99 10.00 -19.71
CA GLY A 22 -17.55 10.13 -19.64
C GLY A 22 -16.95 10.66 -18.34
N THR A 23 -17.11 9.95 -17.20
CA THR A 23 -16.04 9.99 -16.25
C THR A 23 -15.07 8.87 -16.65
N ASP A 24 -13.87 9.24 -17.04
CA ASP A 24 -12.77 8.29 -17.27
C ASP A 24 -12.25 7.68 -15.94
N VAL A 25 -13.06 7.76 -14.88
CA VAL A 25 -12.73 7.25 -13.54
C VAL A 25 -13.39 5.90 -13.33
N VAL A 26 -12.56 4.92 -12.97
CA VAL A 26 -12.99 3.56 -12.63
C VAL A 26 -12.68 3.32 -11.16
N LEU A 27 -13.69 2.97 -10.37
CA LEU A 27 -13.52 2.53 -9.01
C LEU A 27 -13.22 1.02 -8.98
N VAL A 28 -12.14 0.63 -8.32
CA VAL A 28 -11.79 -0.76 -8.07
C VAL A 28 -11.97 -1.03 -6.58
N GLU A 29 -13.02 -1.74 -6.25
CA GLU A 29 -13.38 -2.02 -4.86
C GLU A 29 -12.92 -3.39 -4.41
N VAL A 30 -12.61 -3.50 -3.12
CA VAL A 30 -12.49 -4.76 -2.40
C VAL A 30 -13.82 -5.01 -1.71
N ASP A 31 -14.73 -5.66 -2.43
CA ASP A 31 -16.07 -6.00 -1.98
C ASP A 31 -16.17 -7.45 -1.43
N ASP A 32 -17.36 -7.84 -1.01
CA ASP A 32 -17.63 -9.21 -0.51
C ASP A 32 -17.33 -10.29 -1.56
N GLU A 33 -17.45 -9.96 -2.85
CA GLU A 33 -17.11 -10.89 -3.93
C GLU A 33 -15.60 -11.05 -4.07
N ALA A 34 -14.85 -9.96 -3.98
CA ALA A 34 -13.40 -10.00 -3.93
C ALA A 34 -12.90 -10.83 -2.75
N TRP A 35 -13.49 -10.68 -1.57
CA TRP A 35 -13.17 -11.49 -0.38
C TRP A 35 -13.43 -12.99 -0.58
N ARG A 36 -14.45 -13.33 -1.34
CA ARG A 36 -14.78 -14.74 -1.62
C ARG A 36 -13.90 -15.36 -2.70
N LEU A 37 -13.45 -14.55 -3.67
CA LEU A 37 -12.69 -15.03 -4.83
C LEU A 37 -11.17 -15.00 -4.62
N VAL A 38 -10.68 -14.11 -3.75
CA VAL A 38 -9.26 -14.00 -3.43
C VAL A 38 -8.97 -14.91 -2.23
N PRO A 39 -8.16 -15.95 -2.39
CA PRO A 39 -7.92 -16.95 -1.33
C PRO A 39 -7.06 -16.41 -0.18
N GLU A 40 -6.34 -15.32 -0.41
CA GLU A 40 -5.50 -14.70 0.60
C GLU A 40 -6.34 -13.95 1.63
N GLU A 41 -5.94 -14.02 2.90
CA GLU A 41 -6.60 -13.31 3.99
C GLU A 41 -6.23 -11.81 3.99
N TRP A 42 -7.20 -10.99 4.41
CA TRP A 42 -6.99 -9.57 4.66
C TRP A 42 -6.10 -9.34 5.92
N PRO A 43 -5.19 -8.35 5.92
CA PRO A 43 -4.81 -7.49 4.79
C PRO A 43 -4.11 -8.26 3.68
N TYR A 44 -4.51 -8.01 2.44
CA TYR A 44 -3.96 -8.72 1.29
C TYR A 44 -2.45 -8.49 1.12
N PRO A 45 -1.69 -9.55 0.75
CA PRO A 45 -0.27 -9.45 0.53
C PRO A 45 0.10 -8.40 -0.52
N ARG A 46 1.08 -7.57 -0.19
CA ARG A 46 1.49 -6.46 -1.07
C ARG A 46 2.11 -6.95 -2.36
N GLY A 47 2.94 -7.98 -2.28
CA GLY A 47 3.64 -8.53 -3.45
C GLY A 47 2.71 -9.29 -4.40
N SER A 48 1.94 -10.25 -3.91
CA SER A 48 1.11 -11.12 -4.75
C SER A 48 -0.19 -10.47 -5.20
N ILE A 49 -0.75 -9.53 -4.44
CA ILE A 49 -2.02 -8.89 -4.77
C ILE A 49 -1.82 -7.45 -5.24
N TRP A 50 -1.37 -6.55 -4.36
CA TRP A 50 -1.35 -5.12 -4.68
C TRP A 50 -0.37 -4.76 -5.81
N ALA A 51 0.82 -5.34 -5.81
CA ALA A 51 1.77 -5.16 -6.91
C ALA A 51 1.21 -5.67 -8.24
N ARG A 52 0.46 -6.78 -8.22
CA ARG A 52 -0.20 -7.33 -9.41
C ARG A 52 -1.36 -6.46 -9.87
N VAL A 53 -2.13 -5.87 -8.94
CA VAL A 53 -3.19 -4.90 -9.26
C VAL A 53 -2.61 -3.71 -10.01
N ILE A 54 -1.53 -3.09 -9.51
CA ILE A 54 -0.85 -1.99 -10.21
C ILE A 54 -0.44 -2.40 -11.61
N ARG A 55 0.23 -3.57 -11.74
CA ARG A 55 0.70 -4.09 -13.02
C ARG A 55 -0.43 -4.33 -14.01
N ASN A 56 -1.57 -4.82 -13.56
CA ASN A 56 -2.73 -5.03 -14.39
C ASN A 56 -3.35 -3.71 -14.85
N LEU A 57 -3.46 -2.73 -13.94
CA LEU A 57 -4.06 -1.44 -14.24
C LEU A 57 -3.25 -0.63 -15.26
N TYR A 58 -1.92 -0.51 -15.08
CA TYR A 58 -1.13 0.23 -16.07
C TYR A 58 -1.08 -0.49 -17.43
N LYS A 59 -1.03 -1.82 -17.44
CA LYS A 59 -1.13 -2.61 -18.70
C LYS A 59 -2.49 -2.45 -19.38
N ALA A 60 -3.56 -2.24 -18.62
CA ALA A 60 -4.88 -1.94 -19.14
C ALA A 60 -5.01 -0.49 -19.65
N GLY A 61 -3.97 0.34 -19.49
CA GLY A 61 -3.93 1.72 -20.01
C GLY A 61 -4.34 2.79 -19.01
N ALA A 62 -4.44 2.47 -17.73
CA ALA A 62 -4.70 3.48 -16.70
C ALA A 62 -3.62 4.58 -16.77
N LYS A 63 -4.04 5.83 -16.77
CA LYS A 63 -3.16 7.00 -16.76
C LYS A 63 -2.77 7.42 -15.35
N VAL A 64 -3.69 7.21 -14.41
CA VAL A 64 -3.52 7.51 -13.00
C VAL A 64 -4.09 6.35 -12.20
N ILE A 65 -3.37 5.92 -11.17
CA ILE A 65 -3.82 4.94 -10.18
C ILE A 65 -3.77 5.65 -8.83
N VAL A 66 -4.90 5.70 -8.13
CA VAL A 66 -5.01 6.31 -6.81
C VAL A 66 -5.35 5.22 -5.80
N PHE A 67 -4.60 5.14 -4.72
CA PHE A 67 -4.88 4.24 -3.61
C PHE A 67 -5.56 4.97 -2.47
N ASP A 68 -6.60 4.33 -1.92
CA ASP A 68 -7.24 4.70 -0.65
C ASP A 68 -6.98 3.60 0.41
N ILE A 69 -5.77 3.06 0.39
CA ILE A 69 -5.31 2.02 1.31
C ILE A 69 -3.93 2.41 1.80
N GLN A 70 -3.75 2.49 3.12
CA GLN A 70 -2.50 2.88 3.74
C GLN A 70 -1.46 1.75 3.69
N PHE A 71 -0.22 2.12 3.40
CA PHE A 71 0.95 1.25 3.41
C PHE A 71 2.07 1.86 4.26
N ASP A 72 1.70 2.37 5.45
CA ASP A 72 2.56 3.15 6.34
C ASP A 72 3.38 2.30 7.33
N SER A 73 3.14 1.02 7.39
CA SER A 73 3.88 0.05 8.21
C SER A 73 4.41 -1.09 7.35
N PRO A 74 5.54 -1.73 7.72
CA PRO A 74 6.06 -2.90 7.01
C PRO A 74 5.04 -4.04 6.93
N GLU A 75 5.14 -4.85 5.89
CA GLU A 75 4.26 -6.01 5.74
C GLU A 75 4.66 -7.10 6.75
N ASN A 76 3.89 -7.23 7.84
CA ASN A 76 4.17 -8.17 8.92
C ASN A 76 4.35 -9.62 8.45
N ARG A 77 3.59 -10.03 7.42
CA ARG A 77 3.70 -11.39 6.88
C ARG A 77 5.08 -11.68 6.30
N SER A 78 5.63 -10.74 5.55
CA SER A 78 6.98 -10.85 4.98
C SER A 78 8.06 -10.85 6.06
N GLU A 79 7.92 -10.03 7.09
CA GLU A 79 8.82 -10.02 8.24
C GLU A 79 8.78 -11.34 9.02
N ILE A 80 7.59 -11.89 9.29
CA ILE A 80 7.43 -13.19 9.96
C ILE A 80 8.09 -14.31 9.15
N TYR A 81 7.92 -14.34 7.85
CA TYR A 81 8.57 -15.35 7.00
C TYR A 81 10.09 -15.23 7.03
N LYS A 82 10.60 -14.01 6.98
CA LYS A 82 12.03 -13.76 7.07
C LYS A 82 12.61 -14.26 8.39
N ASP A 83 12.04 -13.84 9.51
CA ASP A 83 12.46 -14.27 10.83
C ASP A 83 12.38 -15.78 11.02
N LEU A 84 11.30 -16.40 10.53
CA LEU A 84 11.09 -17.85 10.61
C LEU A 84 12.18 -18.62 9.86
N ILE A 85 12.55 -18.17 8.67
CA ILE A 85 13.55 -18.85 7.84
C ILE A 85 14.95 -18.57 8.38
N GLU A 86 15.28 -17.34 8.74
CA GLU A 86 16.61 -16.97 9.22
C GLU A 86 16.94 -17.60 10.58
N THR A 87 16.00 -17.60 11.51
CA THR A 87 16.25 -18.09 12.88
C THR A 87 15.93 -19.56 13.07
N THR A 88 14.76 -19.99 12.63
CA THR A 88 14.25 -21.33 12.97
C THR A 88 14.83 -22.42 12.06
N THR A 89 14.97 -22.12 10.77
CA THR A 89 15.37 -23.16 9.81
C THR A 89 16.84 -23.47 9.91
N ALA A 90 17.70 -22.44 10.01
CA ALA A 90 19.15 -22.64 10.15
C ALA A 90 19.50 -23.34 11.44
N ASP A 91 19.00 -22.82 12.58
CA ASP A 91 19.27 -23.40 13.89
C ASP A 91 18.65 -24.78 14.05
N TYR A 92 17.45 -25.01 13.52
CA TYR A 92 16.79 -26.31 13.54
C TYR A 92 17.60 -27.35 12.78
N ILE A 93 18.01 -27.07 11.52
CA ILE A 93 18.80 -27.99 10.70
C ILE A 93 20.13 -28.31 11.38
N LEU A 94 20.84 -27.29 11.85
CA LEU A 94 22.15 -27.48 12.50
C LEU A 94 22.06 -28.19 13.85
N ASN A 95 20.93 -28.09 14.56
CA ASN A 95 20.71 -28.79 15.83
C ASN A 95 20.26 -30.24 15.62
N GLN A 96 19.48 -30.53 14.55
CA GLN A 96 19.04 -31.90 14.25
C GLN A 96 20.16 -32.76 13.65
N VAL A 97 21.11 -32.13 12.96
CA VAL A 97 22.24 -32.83 12.34
C VAL A 97 23.56 -32.16 12.74
N PRO A 98 24.03 -32.41 13.98
CA PRO A 98 25.26 -31.76 14.49
C PRO A 98 26.49 -32.02 13.61
N SER A 99 26.54 -33.13 12.90
CA SER A 99 27.65 -33.48 11.99
C SER A 99 27.72 -32.56 10.77
N LEU A 100 26.67 -31.80 10.47
CA LEU A 100 26.69 -30.84 9.38
C LEU A 100 27.34 -29.51 9.75
N ARG A 101 27.51 -29.20 11.06
CA ARG A 101 27.98 -27.87 11.50
C ARG A 101 29.34 -27.47 10.90
N ASP A 102 30.21 -28.43 10.70
CA ASP A 102 31.56 -28.21 10.17
C ASP A 102 31.72 -28.72 8.73
N SER A 103 30.63 -29.03 8.05
CA SER A 103 30.67 -29.55 6.69
C SER A 103 30.49 -28.46 5.63
N ILE A 104 31.11 -28.68 4.45
CA ILE A 104 30.91 -27.82 3.28
C ILE A 104 29.43 -27.81 2.86
N GLU A 105 28.72 -28.92 3.08
CA GLU A 105 27.30 -29.03 2.80
C GLU A 105 26.46 -28.08 3.68
N ALA A 106 26.78 -27.95 4.97
CA ALA A 106 26.09 -27.00 5.86
C ALA A 106 26.27 -25.56 5.38
N ASP A 107 27.48 -25.19 5.00
CA ASP A 107 27.77 -23.85 4.47
C ASP A 107 27.00 -23.58 3.16
N ASN A 108 26.87 -24.56 2.29
CA ASN A 108 26.09 -24.48 1.06
C ASN A 108 24.58 -24.38 1.34
N ILE A 109 24.05 -25.14 2.31
CA ILE A 109 22.66 -25.05 2.74
C ILE A 109 22.37 -23.67 3.31
N LEU A 110 23.20 -23.19 4.25
CA LEU A 110 23.03 -21.85 4.85
C LEU A 110 23.08 -20.71 3.82
N LYS A 111 23.96 -20.83 2.81
CA LYS A 111 24.03 -19.87 1.69
C LYS A 111 22.82 -19.93 0.76
N SER A 112 22.15 -21.06 0.69
CA SER A 112 20.95 -21.22 -0.16
C SER A 112 19.65 -20.80 0.56
N LEU A 113 19.62 -20.78 1.90
CA LEU A 113 18.43 -20.39 2.67
C LEU A 113 17.87 -19.02 2.28
N PRO A 114 18.67 -17.96 2.07
CA PRO A 114 18.15 -16.66 1.61
C PRO A 114 17.42 -16.73 0.28
N MET A 115 17.72 -17.70 -0.59
CA MET A 115 17.03 -17.88 -1.86
C MET A 115 15.62 -18.48 -1.70
N LEU A 116 15.34 -19.08 -0.53
CA LEU A 116 14.04 -19.64 -0.19
C LEU A 116 13.11 -18.61 0.45
N ILE A 117 13.67 -17.47 0.89
CA ILE A 117 12.88 -16.39 1.46
C ILE A 117 12.06 -15.74 0.35
N PRO A 118 10.73 -15.73 0.45
CA PRO A 118 9.90 -15.00 -0.50
C PRO A 118 10.35 -13.53 -0.54
N ARG A 119 10.33 -12.95 -1.72
CA ARG A 119 10.64 -11.51 -1.84
C ARG A 119 9.68 -10.71 -0.97
N HIS A 120 10.22 -9.73 -0.25
CA HIS A 120 9.42 -8.89 0.64
C HIS A 120 8.32 -8.17 -0.13
N GLY A 121 7.09 -8.20 0.39
CA GLY A 121 5.93 -7.64 -0.31
C GLY A 121 6.07 -6.14 -0.56
N ASP A 122 6.71 -5.41 0.35
CA ASP A 122 6.97 -3.98 0.20
C ASP A 122 7.92 -3.67 -0.96
N ASP A 123 8.95 -4.48 -1.15
CA ASP A 123 9.87 -4.35 -2.29
C ASP A 123 9.14 -4.58 -3.61
N MET A 124 8.31 -5.62 -3.65
CA MET A 124 7.51 -5.93 -4.85
C MET A 124 6.48 -4.85 -5.16
N LEU A 125 5.89 -4.23 -4.13
CA LEU A 125 4.96 -3.12 -4.28
C LEU A 125 5.69 -1.88 -4.80
N GLY A 126 6.83 -1.51 -4.20
CA GLY A 126 7.66 -0.39 -4.65
C GLY A 126 8.11 -0.56 -6.11
N GLU A 127 8.55 -1.76 -6.50
CA GLU A 127 8.89 -2.06 -7.89
C GLU A 127 7.70 -1.88 -8.84
N ALA A 128 6.50 -2.36 -8.44
CA ALA A 128 5.31 -2.20 -9.28
C ALA A 128 4.93 -0.73 -9.48
N VAL A 129 5.11 0.10 -8.45
CA VAL A 129 4.94 1.56 -8.55
C VAL A 129 5.96 2.15 -9.53
N ALA A 130 7.24 1.82 -9.40
CA ALA A 130 8.28 2.30 -10.30
C ALA A 130 8.04 1.85 -11.75
N GLU A 131 7.66 0.58 -11.96
CA GLU A 131 7.28 0.05 -13.28
C GLU A 131 6.13 0.86 -13.90
N ALA A 132 5.03 1.09 -13.16
CA ALA A 132 3.89 1.85 -13.65
C ALA A 132 4.29 3.26 -14.11
N GLN A 133 5.12 3.95 -13.32
CA GLN A 133 5.63 5.28 -13.67
C GLN A 133 6.53 5.26 -14.91
N MET A 134 7.37 4.25 -15.08
CA MET A 134 8.19 4.07 -16.28
C MET A 134 7.32 3.91 -17.56
N PHE A 135 6.13 3.35 -17.41
CA PHE A 135 5.14 3.25 -18.50
C PHE A 135 4.22 4.48 -18.63
N GLY A 136 4.50 5.55 -17.88
CA GLY A 136 3.78 6.81 -17.97
C GLY A 136 2.45 6.84 -17.18
N THR A 137 2.22 5.85 -16.30
CA THR A 137 1.08 5.86 -15.38
C THR A 137 1.49 6.54 -14.07
N LYS A 138 0.79 7.58 -13.65
CA LYS A 138 0.99 8.19 -12.34
C LYS A 138 0.41 7.31 -11.26
N VAL A 139 1.14 7.12 -10.17
CA VAL A 139 0.65 6.42 -8.99
C VAL A 139 0.60 7.39 -7.83
N ILE A 140 -0.58 7.53 -7.23
CA ILE A 140 -0.83 8.40 -6.08
C ILE A 140 -1.07 7.50 -4.87
N MET A 141 -0.21 7.66 -3.86
CA MET A 141 -0.28 6.91 -2.61
C MET A 141 -0.82 7.80 -1.49
N PRO A 142 -1.60 7.24 -0.57
CA PRO A 142 -2.12 8.00 0.56
C PRO A 142 -1.01 8.34 1.55
N ALA A 143 -1.06 9.55 2.07
CA ALA A 143 -0.34 9.99 3.25
C ALA A 143 -1.34 10.52 4.27
N LYS A 144 -1.05 10.36 5.54
CA LYS A 144 -1.95 10.78 6.62
C LYS A 144 -1.22 11.67 7.62
N MET A 145 -1.79 12.81 7.92
CA MET A 145 -1.36 13.60 9.05
C MET A 145 -1.89 12.95 10.35
N VAL A 146 -0.98 12.59 11.22
CA VAL A 146 -1.26 12.00 12.53
C VAL A 146 -0.98 13.03 13.61
N THR A 147 -1.92 13.17 14.53
CA THR A 147 -1.76 14.00 15.74
C THR A 147 -1.68 13.06 16.94
N GLU A 148 -0.53 13.05 17.59
CA GLU A 148 -0.26 12.25 18.77
C GLU A 148 0.33 13.15 19.86
N PRO A 149 -0.47 13.57 20.85
CA PRO A 149 -0.06 14.59 21.82
C PRO A 149 1.18 14.22 22.66
N THR A 150 1.48 12.91 22.74
CA THR A 150 2.62 12.39 23.50
C THR A 150 3.91 12.24 22.66
N SER A 151 3.82 12.41 21.35
CA SER A 151 4.96 12.33 20.46
C SER A 151 5.69 13.67 20.32
N VAL A 152 6.95 13.61 19.87
CA VAL A 152 7.74 14.82 19.56
C VAL A 152 8.34 14.64 18.16
N PRO A 153 7.86 15.38 17.18
CA PRO A 153 6.80 16.41 17.22
C PRO A 153 5.40 15.82 17.47
N PRO A 154 4.45 16.61 17.99
CA PRO A 154 3.09 16.11 18.28
C PRO A 154 2.25 15.85 17.04
N GLN A 155 2.71 16.32 15.89
CA GLN A 155 2.11 16.06 14.58
C GLN A 155 3.18 15.54 13.63
N TYR A 156 2.84 14.52 12.88
CA TYR A 156 3.72 13.97 11.84
C TYR A 156 2.91 13.42 10.67
N ILE A 157 3.58 13.19 9.55
CA ILE A 157 2.95 12.56 8.38
C ILE A 157 3.34 11.09 8.36
N ALA A 158 2.35 10.21 8.40
CA ALA A 158 2.52 8.80 8.10
C ALA A 158 2.61 8.64 6.58
N TYR A 159 3.83 8.41 6.11
CA TYR A 159 4.14 8.12 4.72
C TYR A 159 4.01 6.62 4.43
N PRO A 160 3.82 6.23 3.18
CA PRO A 160 4.03 4.85 2.77
C PRO A 160 5.43 4.35 3.15
N VAL A 161 5.58 3.03 3.30
CA VAL A 161 6.87 2.41 3.61
C VAL A 161 7.97 2.85 2.66
N LYS A 162 9.21 2.81 3.15
CA LYS A 162 10.39 3.31 2.44
C LYS A 162 10.50 2.77 1.01
N GLN A 163 10.24 1.49 0.80
CA GLN A 163 10.34 0.83 -0.51
C GLN A 163 9.39 1.45 -1.55
N VAL A 164 8.19 1.81 -1.12
CA VAL A 164 7.22 2.53 -1.97
C VAL A 164 7.67 3.97 -2.20
N MET A 165 8.17 4.65 -1.15
CA MET A 165 8.65 6.03 -1.25
C MET A 165 9.90 6.16 -2.12
N ASP A 166 10.77 5.15 -2.15
CA ASP A 166 11.96 5.12 -3.02
C ASP A 166 11.56 5.11 -4.51
N ALA A 167 10.37 4.61 -4.85
CA ALA A 167 9.79 4.71 -6.19
C ALA A 167 9.24 6.11 -6.52
N LYS A 168 9.22 7.03 -5.56
CA LYS A 168 8.75 8.42 -5.70
C LYS A 168 7.31 8.55 -6.26
N PRO A 169 6.32 7.91 -5.65
CA PRO A 169 4.92 8.14 -6.01
C PRO A 169 4.51 9.57 -5.72
N GLU A 170 3.45 10.04 -6.37
CA GLU A 170 2.76 11.23 -5.90
C GLU A 170 2.03 10.90 -4.59
N LEU A 171 1.86 11.89 -3.71
CA LEU A 171 1.21 11.70 -2.42
C LEU A 171 -0.07 12.52 -2.35
N GLY A 172 -1.11 11.91 -1.81
CA GLY A 172 -2.37 12.56 -1.48
C GLY A 172 -2.65 12.46 0.02
N LEU A 173 -2.98 13.57 0.67
CA LEU A 173 -3.44 13.53 2.06
C LEU A 173 -4.86 12.98 2.09
N ILE A 174 -5.07 12.02 3.00
CA ILE A 174 -6.37 11.36 3.20
C ILE A 174 -7.09 11.82 4.48
N ASN A 175 -6.60 12.87 5.10
CA ASN A 175 -7.25 13.44 6.27
C ASN A 175 -8.57 14.09 5.85
N ASP A 176 -9.66 13.60 6.43
CA ASP A 176 -10.99 14.15 6.25
C ASP A 176 -11.48 14.78 7.55
N GLN A 177 -12.07 15.96 7.45
CA GLN A 177 -12.68 16.66 8.57
C GLN A 177 -14.18 16.40 8.54
N MET A 178 -14.64 15.60 9.48
CA MET A 178 -16.08 15.41 9.68
C MET A 178 -16.71 16.66 10.31
N ASP A 179 -17.88 17.04 9.81
CA ASP A 179 -18.74 18.02 10.49
C ASP A 179 -19.24 17.45 11.83
N LEU A 180 -19.78 18.30 12.72
CA LEU A 180 -20.26 17.91 14.05
C LEU A 180 -21.32 16.79 14.03
N ASP A 181 -22.00 16.61 12.92
CA ASP A 181 -23.01 15.57 12.72
C ASP A 181 -22.45 14.27 12.12
N GLY A 182 -21.12 14.15 11.97
CA GLY A 182 -20.45 12.97 11.46
C GLY A 182 -20.46 12.82 9.95
N PHE A 183 -20.94 13.82 9.21
CA PHE A 183 -20.88 13.81 7.75
C PHE A 183 -19.74 14.69 7.25
N SER A 184 -19.04 14.25 6.21
CA SER A 184 -18.07 15.07 5.49
C SER A 184 -18.76 15.81 4.35
N ARG A 185 -18.86 17.15 4.45
CA ARG A 185 -19.43 18.02 3.40
C ARG A 185 -18.43 19.01 2.86
N ARG A 186 -17.26 19.08 3.48
CA ARG A 186 -16.21 20.01 3.11
C ARG A 186 -14.90 19.26 3.05
N TYR A 187 -14.15 19.52 2.05
CA TYR A 187 -12.81 18.98 1.90
C TYR A 187 -11.80 20.12 1.99
N SER A 188 -10.86 20.02 2.90
CA SER A 188 -9.76 20.97 3.00
C SER A 188 -8.80 20.74 1.86
N LEU A 189 -8.51 21.78 1.07
CA LEU A 189 -7.51 21.70 0.01
C LEU A 189 -6.08 21.70 0.54
N PHE A 190 -5.90 22.12 1.78
CA PHE A 190 -4.63 22.11 2.47
C PHE A 190 -4.85 22.01 3.97
N ASP A 191 -3.87 21.44 4.65
CA ASP A 191 -3.77 21.41 6.10
C ASP A 191 -2.47 22.06 6.56
N ILE A 192 -2.47 22.56 7.79
CA ILE A 192 -1.30 23.18 8.42
C ILE A 192 -0.80 22.24 9.51
N MET A 193 0.43 21.78 9.37
CA MET A 193 1.08 20.96 10.39
C MET A 193 2.13 21.78 11.14
N GLU A 194 2.10 21.71 12.45
CA GLU A 194 3.15 22.23 13.31
C GLU A 194 4.30 21.20 13.37
N HIS A 195 5.38 21.48 12.65
CA HIS A 195 6.54 20.59 12.56
C HIS A 195 7.49 20.74 13.76
N GLU A 196 7.68 21.97 14.20
CA GLU A 196 8.41 22.34 15.43
C GLU A 196 7.67 23.48 16.12
N PRO A 197 7.88 23.75 17.40
CA PRO A 197 7.23 24.87 18.07
C PRO A 197 7.35 26.17 17.27
N ASN A 198 6.19 26.72 16.88
CA ASN A 198 6.06 27.90 16.03
C ASN A 198 6.61 27.77 14.59
N LYS A 199 6.88 26.57 14.10
CA LYS A 199 7.20 26.31 12.70
C LYS A 199 6.11 25.47 12.04
N TYR A 200 5.49 26.02 11.01
CA TYR A 200 4.34 25.42 10.33
C TYR A 200 4.71 25.00 8.92
N CYS A 201 4.25 23.84 8.52
CA CYS A 201 4.34 23.35 7.16
C CYS A 201 2.95 23.33 6.55
N LEU A 202 2.84 23.82 5.32
CA LEU A 202 1.60 23.77 4.54
C LEU A 202 1.57 22.44 3.77
N LEU A 203 0.54 21.64 4.03
CA LEU A 203 0.32 20.38 3.36
C LEU A 203 -0.83 20.53 2.38
N TYR A 204 -0.61 20.14 1.14
CA TYR A 204 -1.64 20.14 0.12
C TYR A 204 -2.32 18.77 0.09
N THR A 205 -3.65 18.78 0.15
CA THR A 205 -4.43 17.60 -0.16
C THR A 205 -4.38 17.37 -1.67
N SER A 206 -4.37 16.12 -2.10
CA SER A 206 -4.44 15.85 -3.54
C SER A 206 -5.74 16.42 -4.09
N PRO A 207 -5.69 17.24 -5.17
CA PRO A 207 -6.91 17.65 -5.82
C PRO A 207 -7.60 16.41 -6.38
N SER A 208 -8.80 16.16 -5.89
CA SER A 208 -9.71 15.12 -6.39
C SER A 208 -10.16 15.40 -7.82
#